data_ea683773c483e3b3ca0e38c7d2f0ab2c
#
_entry.id   ea683773c483e3b3ca0e38c7d2f0ab2c
#
_cell.length_a   1.000
_cell.length_b   1.000
_cell.length_c   1.000
_cell.angle_alpha   90.00
_cell.angle_beta   90.00
_cell.angle_gamma   90.00
#
_symmetry.space_group_name_H-M   'P 1'
#
loop_
_entity.id
_entity.type
_entity.pdbx_description
1 polymer ?
#
loop_
_entity_poly.entity_id
_entity_poly.type
_entity_poly.pdbx_seq_one_letter_code
_entity_poly.pdbx_strand_id
1 'polypeptide(L)'
;MITSRIDETTRIPESYRRVDPPAPRSVKIELTANCNYRCSFCVKSLRPDNGDMDRALFSRIIKEIRSAGVEELGVFYIGESFTCKWLPEAIAEAKAVGFPYVFLTTNGSIATPAKVEACMRAGLDSLKFSINFSDFDQFKAVARVKPALYQKALDNLKAARQIRDEGGYKCGLYASSIAFDGEQGEKMKALIDEKVRPVVDEFYWLPLFDMGGAVRADGKVPTAGNPGRLGNMRRPLPCWAVVREGHVTKDGLLAACCFGSGIDGDLIMADLKEVGFMEGWNSEKFKSLRKAHLAHDVRGTACEECIAA
;
A
#
# COMPACT_ATOMS: atom_id res chain seq x y z
N MET A 1 6.25 9.19 -13.87
CA MET A 1 6.51 9.50 -12.45
C MET A 1 5.46 8.83 -11.58
N ILE A 2 5.78 8.54 -10.31
CA ILE A 2 4.83 7.82 -9.44
C ILE A 2 3.64 8.69 -9.07
N THR A 3 3.83 9.99 -8.82
CA THR A 3 2.72 10.90 -8.49
C THR A 3 1.71 11.01 -9.61
N SER A 4 2.13 11.07 -10.87
CA SER A 4 1.21 11.07 -12.01
C SER A 4 0.36 9.80 -12.08
N ARG A 5 0.93 8.64 -11.72
CA ARG A 5 0.17 7.37 -11.65
C ARG A 5 -0.80 7.34 -10.49
N ILE A 6 -0.42 7.89 -9.33
CA ILE A 6 -1.31 8.06 -8.18
C ILE A 6 -2.50 8.94 -8.59
N ASP A 7 -2.25 10.05 -9.25
CA ASP A 7 -3.28 10.97 -9.73
C ASP A 7 -4.25 10.29 -10.70
N GLU A 8 -3.74 9.48 -11.63
CA GLU A 8 -4.57 8.70 -12.54
C GLU A 8 -5.43 7.65 -11.82
N THR A 9 -4.92 7.01 -10.76
CA THR A 9 -5.67 6.04 -9.96
C THR A 9 -6.72 6.73 -9.09
N THR A 10 -6.37 7.87 -8.50
CA THR A 10 -7.29 8.61 -7.61
C THR A 10 -8.34 9.42 -8.37
N ARG A 11 -8.10 9.71 -9.64
CA ARG A 11 -9.09 10.35 -10.52
C ARG A 11 -10.20 9.35 -10.88
N ILE A 12 -11.45 9.73 -10.64
CA ILE A 12 -12.62 8.91 -10.97
C ILE A 12 -13.23 9.38 -12.29
N PRO A 13 -13.01 8.67 -13.40
CA PRO A 13 -13.71 8.94 -14.66
C PRO A 13 -15.23 8.71 -14.52
N GLU A 14 -16.04 9.34 -15.36
CA GLU A 14 -17.49 9.21 -15.33
C GLU A 14 -17.94 7.74 -15.46
N SER A 15 -17.26 6.94 -16.27
CA SER A 15 -17.55 5.50 -16.43
C SER A 15 -17.42 4.68 -15.13
N TYR A 16 -16.73 5.21 -14.10
CA TYR A 16 -16.59 4.58 -12.79
C TYR A 16 -17.54 5.12 -11.73
N ARG A 17 -18.30 6.19 -12.04
CA ARG A 17 -19.30 6.78 -11.12
C ARG A 17 -20.61 6.02 -11.17
N ARG A 18 -20.53 4.72 -10.87
CA ARG A 18 -21.68 3.81 -10.92
C ARG A 18 -21.53 2.70 -9.87
N VAL A 19 -22.65 2.06 -9.58
CA VAL A 19 -22.73 0.99 -8.56
C VAL A 19 -21.97 -0.26 -9.00
N ASP A 20 -21.96 -0.54 -10.29
CA ASP A 20 -21.31 -1.67 -10.96
C ASP A 20 -20.21 -1.17 -11.92
N PRO A 21 -19.12 -0.58 -11.43
CA PRO A 21 -18.07 -0.05 -12.28
C PRO A 21 -17.33 -1.16 -13.02
N PRO A 22 -16.60 -0.82 -14.11
CA PRO A 22 -15.63 -1.73 -14.72
C PRO A 22 -14.63 -2.26 -13.69
N ALA A 23 -13.79 -3.20 -14.12
CA ALA A 23 -12.67 -3.66 -13.29
C ALA A 23 -11.83 -2.48 -12.78
N PRO A 24 -11.30 -2.53 -11.55
CA PRO A 24 -10.47 -1.45 -11.03
C PRO A 24 -9.22 -1.28 -11.90
N ARG A 25 -8.66 -0.06 -11.92
CA ARG A 25 -7.41 0.19 -12.61
C ARG A 25 -6.25 -0.56 -11.98
N SER A 26 -6.23 -0.62 -10.67
CA SER A 26 -5.15 -1.19 -9.87
C SER A 26 -5.69 -2.20 -8.86
N VAL A 27 -4.94 -3.26 -8.63
CA VAL A 27 -5.20 -4.21 -7.54
C VAL A 27 -3.93 -4.40 -6.72
N LYS A 28 -4.05 -4.36 -5.41
CA LYS A 28 -2.99 -4.71 -4.47
C LYS A 28 -3.27 -6.08 -3.87
N ILE A 29 -2.28 -6.96 -3.89
CA ILE A 29 -2.38 -8.31 -3.32
C ILE A 29 -1.34 -8.44 -2.21
N GLU A 30 -1.79 -8.86 -1.03
CA GLU A 30 -0.94 -9.16 0.11
C GLU A 30 -0.32 -10.55 -0.07
N LEU A 31 0.95 -10.61 -0.50
CA LEU A 31 1.66 -11.88 -0.61
C LEU A 31 1.98 -12.48 0.76
N THR A 32 2.08 -11.64 1.79
CA THR A 32 2.41 -12.04 3.15
C THR A 32 1.84 -11.06 4.15
N ALA A 33 1.31 -11.56 5.26
CA ALA A 33 0.93 -10.74 6.40
C ALA A 33 2.10 -10.50 7.37
N ASN A 34 3.26 -11.14 7.14
CA ASN A 34 4.44 -10.92 7.96
C ASN A 34 5.01 -9.51 7.76
N CYS A 35 5.41 -8.87 8.84
CA CYS A 35 6.14 -7.61 8.81
C CYS A 35 7.20 -7.60 9.90
N ASN A 36 8.39 -7.15 9.57
CA ASN A 36 9.48 -7.02 10.52
C ASN A 36 9.48 -5.68 11.28
N TYR A 37 8.53 -4.77 10.98
CA TYR A 37 8.24 -3.55 11.74
C TYR A 37 6.93 -3.69 12.52
N ARG A 38 6.73 -2.80 13.50
CA ARG A 38 5.53 -2.66 14.33
C ARG A 38 5.10 -1.20 14.40
N CYS A 39 4.99 -0.56 13.22
CA CYS A 39 4.76 0.88 13.14
C CYS A 39 3.52 1.31 13.91
N SER A 40 3.67 2.37 14.71
CA SER A 40 2.64 2.90 15.60
C SER A 40 1.38 3.39 14.89
N PHE A 41 1.50 3.73 13.62
CA PHE A 41 0.41 4.23 12.78
C PHE A 41 -0.14 3.15 11.82
N CYS A 42 0.25 1.89 11.97
CA CYS A 42 -0.12 0.83 11.02
C CYS A 42 -1.12 -0.14 11.66
N VAL A 43 -2.19 -0.43 10.94
CA VAL A 43 -3.19 -1.44 11.32
C VAL A 43 -2.64 -2.84 11.48
N LYS A 44 -1.42 -3.14 11.00
CA LYS A 44 -0.76 -4.43 11.22
C LYS A 44 -0.62 -4.76 12.71
N SER A 45 -0.48 -3.76 13.56
CA SER A 45 -0.43 -3.95 15.02
C SER A 45 -1.74 -4.50 15.59
N LEU A 46 -2.86 -4.34 14.90
CA LEU A 46 -4.20 -4.81 15.26
C LEU A 46 -4.55 -6.13 14.57
N ARG A 47 -3.74 -6.56 13.60
CA ARG A 47 -3.86 -7.86 12.91
C ARG A 47 -2.78 -8.80 13.42
N PRO A 48 -3.10 -9.77 14.29
CA PRO A 48 -2.14 -10.73 14.82
C PRO A 48 -1.74 -11.81 13.81
N ASP A 49 -2.48 -11.95 12.71
CA ASP A 49 -2.24 -12.95 11.67
C ASP A 49 -0.87 -12.81 11.01
N ASN A 50 -0.29 -13.93 10.65
CA ASN A 50 0.98 -14.06 9.95
C ASN A 50 0.84 -15.08 8.82
N GLY A 51 1.92 -15.27 8.06
CA GLY A 51 1.99 -16.25 6.99
C GLY A 51 1.88 -15.64 5.61
N ASP A 52 2.08 -16.48 4.62
CA ASP A 52 2.09 -16.12 3.22
C ASP A 52 0.79 -16.56 2.55
N MET A 53 0.45 -15.90 1.46
CA MET A 53 -0.64 -16.29 0.57
C MET A 53 -0.32 -17.63 -0.10
N ASP A 54 -1.34 -18.44 -0.31
CA ASP A 54 -1.22 -19.65 -1.12
C ASP A 54 -0.87 -19.31 -2.58
N ARG A 55 0.13 -19.97 -3.14
CA ARG A 55 0.62 -19.67 -4.49
C ARG A 55 -0.40 -20.00 -5.58
N ALA A 56 -1.17 -21.07 -5.42
CA ALA A 56 -2.19 -21.45 -6.40
C ALA A 56 -3.34 -20.43 -6.40
N LEU A 57 -3.73 -19.96 -5.22
CA LEU A 57 -4.70 -18.88 -5.06
C LEU A 57 -4.20 -17.59 -5.72
N PHE A 58 -2.95 -17.19 -5.46
CA PHE A 58 -2.33 -16.04 -6.12
C PHE A 58 -2.38 -16.16 -7.64
N SER A 59 -1.89 -17.28 -8.18
CA SER A 59 -1.84 -17.54 -9.62
C SER A 59 -3.24 -17.47 -10.29
N ARG A 60 -4.26 -17.97 -9.61
CA ARG A 60 -5.65 -17.90 -10.09
C ARG A 60 -6.14 -16.46 -10.09
N ILE A 61 -6.00 -15.76 -8.97
CA ILE A 61 -6.50 -14.38 -8.82
C ILE A 61 -5.85 -13.45 -9.83
N ILE A 62 -4.52 -13.50 -10.04
CA ILE A 62 -3.86 -12.59 -10.98
C ILE A 62 -4.30 -12.82 -12.44
N LYS A 63 -4.61 -14.06 -12.83
CA LYS A 63 -5.17 -14.37 -14.15
C LYS A 63 -6.57 -13.79 -14.31
N GLU A 64 -7.42 -13.94 -13.30
CA GLU A 64 -8.78 -13.39 -13.30
C GLU A 64 -8.77 -11.86 -13.41
N ILE A 65 -8.00 -11.17 -12.55
CA ILE A 65 -7.95 -9.71 -12.56
C ILE A 65 -7.33 -9.17 -13.84
N ARG A 66 -6.31 -9.83 -14.39
CA ARG A 66 -5.72 -9.40 -15.66
C ARG A 66 -6.69 -9.60 -16.83
N SER A 67 -7.40 -10.72 -16.87
CA SER A 67 -8.44 -10.99 -17.88
C SER A 67 -9.60 -10.00 -17.79
N ALA A 68 -9.90 -9.48 -16.61
CA ALA A 68 -10.88 -8.43 -16.39
C ALA A 68 -10.42 -7.04 -16.85
N GLY A 69 -9.15 -6.88 -17.23
CA GLY A 69 -8.60 -5.60 -17.74
C GLY A 69 -7.83 -4.77 -16.73
N VAL A 70 -7.53 -5.30 -15.54
CA VAL A 70 -6.68 -4.59 -14.55
C VAL A 70 -5.29 -4.35 -15.14
N GLU A 71 -4.81 -3.11 -15.06
CA GLU A 71 -3.54 -2.68 -15.66
C GLU A 71 -2.36 -2.73 -14.66
N GLU A 72 -2.63 -2.52 -13.38
CA GLU A 72 -1.59 -2.34 -12.37
C GLU A 72 -1.75 -3.36 -11.24
N LEU A 73 -0.66 -4.07 -10.93
CA LEU A 73 -0.61 -5.01 -9.83
C LEU A 73 0.40 -4.55 -8.77
N GLY A 74 -0.09 -4.26 -7.56
CA GLY A 74 0.74 -4.06 -6.39
C GLY A 74 0.95 -5.40 -5.66
N VAL A 75 2.19 -5.86 -5.53
CA VAL A 75 2.53 -7.07 -4.80
C VAL A 75 2.88 -6.75 -3.34
N PHE A 76 2.05 -5.96 -2.72
CA PHE A 76 2.15 -5.55 -1.32
C PHE A 76 0.78 -5.09 -0.80
N TYR A 77 0.64 -5.09 0.53
CA TYR A 77 -0.54 -4.51 1.16
C TYR A 77 -0.21 -4.00 2.58
N ILE A 78 -0.47 -4.78 3.63
CA ILE A 78 -0.20 -4.39 5.02
C ILE A 78 1.12 -4.98 5.52
N GLY A 79 1.49 -6.19 5.10
CA GLY A 79 2.75 -6.84 5.43
C GLY A 79 3.96 -6.23 4.72
N GLU A 80 5.15 -6.69 5.07
CA GLU A 80 6.41 -6.36 4.37
C GLU A 80 6.74 -7.43 3.34
N SER A 81 6.58 -7.12 2.07
CA SER A 81 6.68 -8.11 0.97
C SER A 81 8.03 -8.80 0.89
N PHE A 82 9.13 -8.16 1.28
CA PHE A 82 10.45 -8.79 1.31
C PHE A 82 10.61 -9.87 2.40
N THR A 83 9.60 -10.11 3.24
CA THR A 83 9.52 -11.30 4.09
C THR A 83 9.03 -12.53 3.33
N CYS A 84 8.29 -12.34 2.22
CA CYS A 84 7.82 -13.41 1.35
C CYS A 84 8.98 -13.99 0.54
N LYS A 85 9.21 -15.30 0.66
CA LYS A 85 10.35 -15.96 0.02
C LYS A 85 10.21 -16.08 -1.50
N TRP A 86 8.99 -16.07 -2.01
CA TRP A 86 8.67 -16.22 -3.43
C TRP A 86 8.23 -14.90 -4.10
N LEU A 87 8.61 -13.76 -3.52
CA LEU A 87 8.31 -12.44 -4.08
C LEU A 87 8.81 -12.24 -5.52
N PRO A 88 10.07 -12.61 -5.89
CA PRO A 88 10.52 -12.49 -7.27
C PRO A 88 9.72 -13.36 -8.24
N GLU A 89 9.34 -14.57 -7.84
CA GLU A 89 8.52 -15.48 -8.64
C GLU A 89 7.11 -14.91 -8.84
N ALA A 90 6.51 -14.30 -7.82
CA ALA A 90 5.22 -13.62 -7.96
C ALA A 90 5.27 -12.47 -8.98
N ILE A 91 6.34 -11.68 -8.95
CA ILE A 91 6.57 -10.60 -9.92
C ILE A 91 6.72 -11.17 -11.33
N ALA A 92 7.55 -12.20 -11.50
CA ALA A 92 7.77 -12.85 -12.80
C ALA A 92 6.45 -13.44 -13.36
N GLU A 93 5.65 -14.11 -12.53
CA GLU A 93 4.36 -14.64 -12.93
C GLU A 93 3.38 -13.52 -13.33
N ALA A 94 3.32 -12.44 -12.58
CA ALA A 94 2.50 -11.28 -12.94
C ALA A 94 2.90 -10.69 -14.30
N LYS A 95 4.20 -10.56 -14.57
CA LYS A 95 4.69 -10.11 -15.90
C LYS A 95 4.36 -11.11 -17.00
N ALA A 96 4.47 -12.42 -16.75
CA ALA A 96 4.12 -13.47 -17.70
C ALA A 96 2.61 -13.48 -18.01
N VAL A 97 1.75 -13.18 -17.04
CA VAL A 97 0.29 -13.01 -17.24
C VAL A 97 -0.04 -11.75 -18.05
N GLY A 98 0.92 -10.82 -18.19
CA GLY A 98 0.81 -9.63 -19.06
C GLY A 98 0.39 -8.36 -18.34
N PHE A 99 0.66 -8.22 -17.04
CA PHE A 99 0.47 -6.93 -16.36
C PHE A 99 1.42 -5.87 -16.92
N PRO A 100 0.90 -4.73 -17.43
CA PRO A 100 1.74 -3.64 -17.91
C PRO A 100 2.63 -3.08 -16.82
N TYR A 101 2.13 -3.04 -15.57
CA TYR A 101 2.82 -2.42 -14.46
C TYR A 101 2.68 -3.22 -13.16
N VAL A 102 3.83 -3.69 -12.64
CA VAL A 102 3.94 -4.38 -11.35
C VAL A 102 4.74 -3.52 -10.38
N PHE A 103 4.20 -3.24 -9.21
CA PHE A 103 4.81 -2.31 -8.28
C PHE A 103 4.83 -2.84 -6.84
N LEU A 104 5.77 -2.32 -6.05
CA LEU A 104 6.05 -2.76 -4.69
C LEU A 104 6.33 -1.57 -3.77
N THR A 105 5.85 -1.66 -2.54
CA THR A 105 6.22 -0.74 -1.45
C THR A 105 6.89 -1.52 -0.33
N THR A 106 7.97 -0.97 0.23
CA THR A 106 8.75 -1.61 1.31
C THR A 106 9.13 -0.62 2.41
N ASN A 107 9.35 -1.13 3.62
CA ASN A 107 10.01 -0.38 4.69
C ASN A 107 11.53 -0.28 4.50
N GLY A 108 12.09 -0.97 3.54
CA GLY A 108 13.49 -0.93 3.10
C GLY A 108 14.47 -1.73 3.93
N SER A 109 14.19 -2.04 5.19
CA SER A 109 15.21 -2.58 6.11
C SER A 109 15.69 -4.00 5.78
N ILE A 110 14.89 -4.78 5.06
CA ILE A 110 15.22 -6.14 4.61
C ILE A 110 15.18 -6.29 3.09
N ALA A 111 15.04 -5.18 2.37
CA ALA A 111 15.19 -5.08 0.92
C ALA A 111 16.69 -5.13 0.53
N THR A 112 17.35 -6.25 0.85
CA THR A 112 18.78 -6.42 0.61
C THR A 112 19.11 -6.34 -0.89
N PRO A 113 20.37 -5.98 -1.26
CA PRO A 113 20.80 -5.89 -2.65
C PRO A 113 20.37 -7.08 -3.50
N ALA A 114 20.64 -8.30 -3.04
CA ALA A 114 20.30 -9.52 -3.79
C ALA A 114 18.78 -9.70 -4.00
N LYS A 115 17.97 -9.34 -2.99
CA LYS A 115 16.51 -9.43 -3.10
C LYS A 115 15.95 -8.38 -4.06
N VAL A 116 16.47 -7.15 -3.98
CA VAL A 116 16.06 -6.06 -4.88
C VAL A 116 16.42 -6.40 -6.31
N GLU A 117 17.63 -6.87 -6.56
CA GLU A 117 18.07 -7.30 -7.89
C GLU A 117 17.19 -8.44 -8.45
N ALA A 118 16.88 -9.44 -7.63
CA ALA A 118 16.00 -10.53 -8.04
C ALA A 118 14.61 -10.02 -8.46
N CYS A 119 14.03 -9.05 -7.74
CA CYS A 119 12.77 -8.42 -8.11
C CYS A 119 12.87 -7.60 -9.41
N MET A 120 13.93 -6.83 -9.59
CA MET A 120 14.16 -6.05 -10.82
C MET A 120 14.36 -6.96 -12.03
N ARG A 121 15.11 -8.04 -11.87
CA ARG A 121 15.30 -9.07 -12.91
C ARG A 121 14.01 -9.78 -13.26
N ALA A 122 13.12 -9.97 -12.29
CA ALA A 122 11.78 -10.54 -12.49
C ALA A 122 10.82 -9.60 -13.23
N GLY A 123 11.20 -8.33 -13.47
CA GLY A 123 10.41 -7.36 -14.21
C GLY A 123 9.63 -6.38 -13.34
N LEU A 124 10.05 -6.13 -12.11
CA LEU A 124 9.43 -5.10 -11.26
C LEU A 124 9.57 -3.72 -11.93
N ASP A 125 8.44 -3.04 -12.14
CA ASP A 125 8.42 -1.72 -12.79
C ASP A 125 8.63 -0.56 -11.80
N SER A 126 8.32 -0.76 -10.51
CA SER A 126 8.44 0.29 -9.50
C SER A 126 8.68 -0.27 -8.10
N LEU A 127 9.69 0.27 -7.42
CA LEU A 127 9.99 0.01 -6.02
C LEU A 127 9.94 1.32 -5.24
N LYS A 128 9.04 1.38 -4.25
CA LYS A 128 8.90 2.54 -3.37
C LYS A 128 9.35 2.22 -1.95
N PHE A 129 10.18 3.08 -1.38
CA PHE A 129 10.62 3.02 0.01
C PHE A 129 9.78 3.94 0.88
N SER A 130 9.29 3.44 2.01
CA SER A 130 8.57 4.21 3.02
C SER A 130 9.52 4.63 4.13
N ILE A 131 10.03 5.86 4.06
CA ILE A 131 11.00 6.41 5.03
C ILE A 131 10.25 7.36 5.98
N ASN A 132 9.78 6.86 7.10
CA ASN A 132 8.89 7.58 8.02
C ASN A 132 9.57 7.99 9.34
N PHE A 133 10.86 8.26 9.30
CA PHE A 133 11.70 8.60 10.46
C PHE A 133 12.93 9.40 10.04
N SER A 134 13.40 10.31 10.87
CA SER A 134 14.57 11.15 10.62
C SER A 134 15.82 10.73 11.39
N ASP A 135 15.62 10.10 12.55
CA ASP A 135 16.68 9.75 13.49
C ASP A 135 16.33 8.46 14.24
N PHE A 136 17.27 7.99 15.08
CA PHE A 136 17.09 6.75 15.85
C PHE A 136 15.94 6.83 16.87
N ASP A 137 15.73 7.97 17.49
CA ASP A 137 14.71 8.13 18.52
C ASP A 137 13.32 8.07 17.89
N GLN A 138 13.12 8.80 16.79
CA GLN A 138 11.88 8.72 16.03
C GLN A 138 11.69 7.33 15.43
N PHE A 139 12.73 6.71 14.88
CA PHE A 139 12.65 5.35 14.37
C PHE A 139 12.18 4.38 15.44
N LYS A 140 12.76 4.43 16.63
CA LYS A 140 12.37 3.60 17.76
C LYS A 140 10.92 3.82 18.17
N ALA A 141 10.47 5.07 18.21
CA ALA A 141 9.10 5.43 18.56
C ALA A 141 8.09 4.99 17.49
N VAL A 142 8.43 5.19 16.22
CA VAL A 142 7.55 4.90 15.09
C VAL A 142 7.55 3.42 14.72
N ALA A 143 8.71 2.85 14.41
CA ALA A 143 8.83 1.48 13.91
C ALA A 143 8.79 0.40 15.00
N ARG A 144 9.08 0.75 16.25
CA ARG A 144 9.05 -0.10 17.45
C ARG A 144 9.90 -1.37 17.31
N VAL A 145 11.06 -1.24 16.70
CA VAL A 145 12.00 -2.33 16.45
C VAL A 145 13.44 -1.90 16.75
N LYS A 146 14.39 -2.83 16.59
CA LYS A 146 15.81 -2.57 16.88
C LYS A 146 16.37 -1.43 16.03
N PRO A 147 17.07 -0.45 16.63
CA PRO A 147 17.63 0.72 15.93
C PRO A 147 18.55 0.38 14.75
N ALA A 148 19.22 -0.77 14.76
CA ALA A 148 20.09 -1.20 13.66
C ALA A 148 19.36 -1.31 12.30
N LEU A 149 18.03 -1.44 12.28
CA LEU A 149 17.24 -1.50 11.06
C LEU A 149 17.05 -0.11 10.40
N TYR A 150 17.26 0.96 11.14
CA TYR A 150 17.22 2.33 10.62
C TYR A 150 18.26 2.53 9.52
N GLN A 151 19.53 2.29 9.86
CA GLN A 151 20.62 2.48 8.89
C GLN A 151 20.47 1.53 7.71
N LYS A 152 20.06 0.26 7.95
CA LYS A 152 19.83 -0.71 6.87
C LYS A 152 18.80 -0.25 5.85
N ALA A 153 17.73 0.45 6.27
CA ALA A 153 16.74 0.95 5.33
C ALA A 153 17.33 2.00 4.38
N LEU A 154 18.17 2.91 4.89
CA LEU A 154 18.85 3.92 4.09
C LEU A 154 19.94 3.32 3.18
N ASP A 155 20.72 2.37 3.72
CA ASP A 155 21.78 1.69 2.94
C ASP A 155 21.18 0.87 1.79
N ASN A 156 20.07 0.15 2.05
CA ASN A 156 19.37 -0.63 1.03
C ASN A 156 18.73 0.26 -0.04
N LEU A 157 18.21 1.44 0.32
CA LEU A 157 17.71 2.41 -0.65
C LEU A 157 18.84 2.86 -1.59
N LYS A 158 20.00 3.24 -1.03
CA LYS A 158 21.18 3.63 -1.83
C LYS A 158 21.65 2.49 -2.72
N ALA A 159 21.74 1.28 -2.19
CA ALA A 159 22.13 0.08 -2.94
C ALA A 159 21.14 -0.26 -4.06
N ALA A 160 19.83 -0.08 -3.83
CA ALA A 160 18.81 -0.28 -4.86
C ALA A 160 19.02 0.63 -6.07
N ARG A 161 19.43 1.89 -5.85
CA ARG A 161 19.79 2.82 -6.92
C ARG A 161 21.01 2.33 -7.71
N GLN A 162 22.07 1.93 -7.01
CA GLN A 162 23.27 1.43 -7.64
C GLN A 162 23.00 0.17 -8.47
N ILE A 163 22.28 -0.82 -7.92
CA ILE A 163 21.91 -2.05 -8.61
C ILE A 163 21.10 -1.75 -9.88
N ARG A 164 20.11 -0.88 -9.77
CA ARG A 164 19.31 -0.50 -10.95
C ARG A 164 20.15 0.07 -12.06
N ASP A 165 21.01 1.03 -11.72
CA ASP A 165 21.79 1.77 -12.71
C ASP A 165 22.89 0.88 -13.33
N GLU A 166 23.62 0.10 -12.52
CA GLU A 166 24.64 -0.84 -12.99
C GLU A 166 24.04 -2.02 -13.78
N GLY A 167 22.87 -2.51 -13.37
CA GLY A 167 22.19 -3.61 -14.05
C GLY A 167 21.35 -3.17 -15.25
N GLY A 168 21.19 -1.88 -15.50
CA GLY A 168 20.36 -1.34 -16.59
C GLY A 168 18.87 -1.66 -16.44
N TYR A 169 18.39 -1.90 -15.21
CA TYR A 169 16.99 -2.26 -14.97
C TYR A 169 16.05 -1.06 -15.14
N LYS A 170 14.90 -1.28 -15.78
CA LYS A 170 13.88 -0.25 -16.01
C LYS A 170 12.92 -0.07 -14.82
N CYS A 171 13.37 -0.28 -13.60
CA CYS A 171 12.56 -0.14 -12.40
C CYS A 171 12.65 1.30 -11.86
N GLY A 172 11.52 1.99 -11.76
CA GLY A 172 11.44 3.29 -11.09
C GLY A 172 11.71 3.16 -9.59
N LEU A 173 12.57 4.00 -9.04
CA LEU A 173 12.86 4.05 -7.60
C LEU A 173 12.23 5.28 -6.98
N TYR A 174 11.41 5.07 -5.97
CA TYR A 174 10.63 6.11 -5.34
C TYR A 174 10.74 6.05 -3.83
N ALA A 175 10.49 7.18 -3.17
CA ALA A 175 10.32 7.21 -1.73
C ALA A 175 9.16 8.11 -1.32
N SER A 176 8.60 7.81 -0.17
CA SER A 176 7.61 8.67 0.49
C SER A 176 7.84 8.71 1.98
N SER A 177 7.43 9.80 2.61
CA SER A 177 7.44 9.95 4.07
C SER A 177 6.13 10.56 4.53
N ILE A 178 5.71 10.18 5.73
CA ILE A 178 4.66 10.90 6.43
C ILE A 178 5.20 12.29 6.79
N ALA A 179 4.44 13.33 6.46
CA ALA A 179 4.80 14.69 6.80
C ALA A 179 4.53 14.93 8.29
N PHE A 180 5.56 15.33 9.04
CA PHE A 180 5.47 15.78 10.42
C PHE A 180 5.56 17.30 10.49
N ASP A 181 5.05 17.89 11.58
CA ASP A 181 5.10 19.32 11.83
C ASP A 181 6.21 19.65 12.84
N GLY A 182 6.58 20.95 12.95
CA GLY A 182 7.57 21.45 13.90
C GLY A 182 8.97 20.90 13.69
N GLU A 183 9.75 20.82 14.76
CA GLU A 183 11.15 20.37 14.73
C GLU A 183 11.32 18.99 14.07
N GLN A 184 10.39 18.08 14.29
CA GLN A 184 10.44 16.76 13.69
C GLN A 184 10.27 16.82 12.16
N GLY A 185 9.43 17.71 11.66
CA GLY A 185 9.27 17.99 10.24
C GLY A 185 10.55 18.49 9.59
N GLU A 186 11.24 19.42 10.27
CA GLU A 186 12.52 19.96 9.78
C GLU A 186 13.63 18.89 9.75
N LYS A 187 13.72 18.05 10.79
CA LYS A 187 14.65 16.91 10.79
C LYS A 187 14.36 15.92 9.65
N MET A 188 13.08 15.61 9.43
CA MET A 188 12.65 14.74 8.33
C MET A 188 13.04 15.34 6.97
N LYS A 189 12.79 16.63 6.77
CA LYS A 189 13.13 17.33 5.54
C LYS A 189 14.64 17.29 5.28
N ALA A 190 15.45 17.59 6.30
CA ALA A 190 16.91 17.54 6.18
C ALA A 190 17.42 16.14 5.79
N LEU A 191 16.93 15.07 6.45
CA LEU A 191 17.28 13.70 6.08
C LEU A 191 16.89 13.37 4.64
N ILE A 192 15.66 13.74 4.24
CA ILE A 192 15.14 13.44 2.91
C ILE A 192 15.95 14.16 1.83
N ASP A 193 16.24 15.43 2.03
CA ASP A 193 17.00 16.23 1.05
C ASP A 193 18.45 15.75 0.94
N GLU A 194 19.08 15.33 2.04
CA GLU A 194 20.46 14.84 2.06
C GLU A 194 20.60 13.40 1.55
N LYS A 195 19.75 12.47 2.00
CA LYS A 195 20.00 11.03 1.84
C LYS A 195 19.01 10.31 0.93
N VAL A 196 17.82 10.84 0.72
CA VAL A 196 16.78 10.14 -0.03
C VAL A 196 16.61 10.70 -1.44
N ARG A 197 16.39 12.00 -1.58
CA ARG A 197 16.20 12.63 -2.91
C ARG A 197 17.32 12.35 -3.90
N PRO A 198 18.61 12.32 -3.53
CA PRO A 198 19.68 12.05 -4.49
C PRO A 198 19.68 10.65 -5.08
N VAL A 199 18.97 9.70 -4.46
CA VAL A 199 19.00 8.28 -4.84
C VAL A 199 17.66 7.74 -5.35
N VAL A 200 16.63 8.57 -5.47
CA VAL A 200 15.33 8.21 -6.03
C VAL A 200 14.99 9.03 -7.27
N ASP A 201 14.09 8.54 -8.09
CA ASP A 201 13.59 9.25 -9.26
C ASP A 201 12.55 10.30 -8.88
N GLU A 202 11.79 10.02 -7.80
CA GLU A 202 10.80 10.96 -7.25
C GLU A 202 10.56 10.67 -5.77
N PHE A 203 10.36 11.73 -4.99
CA PHE A 203 9.96 11.69 -3.58
C PHE A 203 8.68 12.51 -3.38
N TYR A 204 7.79 12.03 -2.51
CA TYR A 204 6.58 12.78 -2.13
C TYR A 204 6.21 12.60 -0.65
N TRP A 205 5.57 13.64 -0.11
CA TRP A 205 5.06 13.62 1.24
C TRP A 205 3.66 13.02 1.29
N LEU A 206 3.40 12.24 2.33
CA LEU A 206 2.10 11.70 2.66
C LEU A 206 1.61 12.31 3.97
N PRO A 207 0.33 12.63 4.08
CA PRO A 207 -0.25 12.91 5.38
C PRO A 207 -0.37 11.61 6.20
N LEU A 208 -0.48 11.75 7.51
CA LEU A 208 -0.80 10.63 8.38
C LEU A 208 -2.28 10.27 8.24
N PHE A 209 -2.56 9.03 7.89
CA PHE A 209 -3.92 8.50 7.87
C PHE A 209 -4.27 7.89 9.23
N ASP A 210 -5.50 8.10 9.70
CA ASP A 210 -6.00 7.50 10.93
C ASP A 210 -6.49 6.05 10.75
N MET A 211 -6.39 5.54 9.54
CA MET A 211 -6.80 4.17 9.17
C MET A 211 -8.29 3.89 9.48
N GLY A 212 -9.17 4.88 9.22
CA GLY A 212 -10.61 4.73 9.48
C GLY A 212 -10.94 4.69 10.98
N GLY A 213 -10.24 5.47 11.80
CA GLY A 213 -10.40 5.51 13.24
C GLY A 213 -9.60 4.44 14.00
N ALA A 214 -9.13 3.38 13.33
CA ALA A 214 -8.44 2.26 13.98
C ALA A 214 -7.16 2.68 14.74
N VAL A 215 -6.42 3.65 14.19
CA VAL A 215 -5.21 4.17 14.83
C VAL A 215 -5.52 5.04 16.04
N ARG A 216 -6.64 5.76 16.04
CA ARG A 216 -7.10 6.57 17.19
C ARG A 216 -7.54 5.70 18.35
N ALA A 217 -8.29 4.64 18.08
CA ALA A 217 -8.81 3.73 19.11
C ALA A 217 -7.69 3.08 19.93
N ASP A 218 -6.51 2.92 19.34
CA ASP A 218 -5.36 2.29 19.97
C ASP A 218 -4.47 3.25 20.78
N GLY A 219 -4.71 4.57 20.70
CA GLY A 219 -3.89 5.57 21.38
C GLY A 219 -2.40 5.59 20.99
N LYS A 220 -2.05 4.88 19.91
CA LYS A 220 -0.66 4.65 19.47
C LYS A 220 -0.22 5.56 18.34
N VAL A 221 -0.98 6.59 18.06
CA VAL A 221 -0.62 7.58 17.04
C VAL A 221 0.63 8.31 17.49
N PRO A 222 1.64 8.47 16.66
CA PRO A 222 2.72 9.38 16.96
C PRO A 222 2.14 10.80 17.08
N THR A 223 1.92 11.23 18.29
CA THR A 223 1.38 12.58 18.58
C THR A 223 2.44 13.65 18.39
N ALA A 224 3.71 13.28 18.50
CA ALA A 224 4.81 14.19 18.25
C ALA A 224 4.89 14.48 16.75
N GLY A 225 4.55 15.69 16.37
CA GLY A 225 4.80 16.24 15.05
C GLY A 225 3.64 16.20 14.06
N ASN A 226 2.49 15.54 14.35
CA ASN A 226 1.40 15.52 13.37
C ASN A 226 -0.03 15.46 13.94
N PRO A 227 -0.35 16.10 15.06
CA PRO A 227 -1.67 16.00 15.68
C PRO A 227 -2.79 16.60 14.81
N GLY A 228 -2.47 17.63 14.02
CA GLY A 228 -3.45 18.31 13.16
C GLY A 228 -3.84 17.57 11.88
N ARG A 229 -3.09 16.53 11.51
CA ARG A 229 -3.32 15.83 10.23
C ARG A 229 -4.20 14.60 10.35
N LEU A 230 -4.40 14.09 11.56
CA LEU A 230 -5.22 12.90 11.79
C LEU A 230 -6.68 13.08 11.37
N GLY A 231 -7.22 14.26 11.47
CA GLY A 231 -8.58 14.57 11.07
C GLY A 231 -8.71 15.19 9.67
N ASN A 232 -7.60 15.54 9.02
CA ASN A 232 -7.61 16.34 7.80
C ASN A 232 -7.59 15.51 6.51
N MET A 233 -7.52 14.19 6.61
CA MET A 233 -7.48 13.29 5.46
C MET A 233 -8.84 12.73 5.12
N ARG A 234 -9.81 13.60 5.01
CA ARG A 234 -11.13 13.23 4.51
C ARG A 234 -11.09 13.15 3.00
N ARG A 235 -11.39 11.98 2.50
CA ARG A 235 -11.46 11.77 1.05
C ARG A 235 -12.78 12.32 0.53
N PRO A 236 -12.78 12.98 -0.65
CA PRO A 236 -14.02 13.43 -1.26
C PRO A 236 -14.90 12.22 -1.63
N LEU A 237 -16.21 12.40 -1.60
CA LEU A 237 -17.17 11.42 -2.08
C LEU A 237 -17.45 11.61 -3.58
N PRO A 238 -17.59 10.51 -4.33
CA PRO A 238 -17.29 9.15 -3.94
C PRO A 238 -15.77 8.94 -3.74
N CYS A 239 -15.39 8.08 -2.78
CA CYS A 239 -13.99 7.74 -2.60
C CYS A 239 -13.47 6.88 -3.77
N TRP A 240 -12.33 7.25 -4.33
CA TRP A 240 -11.72 6.50 -5.44
C TRP A 240 -11.40 5.04 -5.07
N ALA A 241 -11.06 4.75 -3.82
CA ALA A 241 -10.69 3.40 -3.37
C ALA A 241 -11.79 2.37 -3.64
N VAL A 242 -13.07 2.74 -3.49
CA VAL A 242 -14.19 1.80 -3.66
C VAL A 242 -14.56 1.51 -5.13
N VAL A 243 -13.98 2.25 -6.08
CA VAL A 243 -14.30 2.11 -7.51
C VAL A 243 -13.08 1.96 -8.42
N ARG A 244 -11.87 2.33 -7.97
CA ARG A 244 -10.67 2.37 -8.81
C ARG A 244 -9.56 1.43 -8.36
N GLU A 245 -9.59 0.95 -7.11
CA GLU A 245 -8.54 0.11 -6.55
C GLU A 245 -9.13 -1.09 -5.80
N GLY A 246 -8.65 -2.29 -6.11
CA GLY A 246 -8.98 -3.51 -5.39
C GLY A 246 -7.88 -3.85 -4.38
N HIS A 247 -8.27 -4.47 -3.27
CA HIS A 247 -7.33 -4.92 -2.23
C HIS A 247 -7.63 -6.37 -1.86
N VAL A 248 -6.65 -7.23 -1.97
CA VAL A 248 -6.79 -8.65 -1.66
C VAL A 248 -5.84 -9.03 -0.54
N THR A 249 -6.39 -9.58 0.54
CA THR A 249 -5.59 -10.08 1.67
C THR A 249 -4.90 -11.39 1.30
N LYS A 250 -3.90 -11.81 2.10
CA LYS A 250 -3.23 -13.12 1.92
C LYS A 250 -4.18 -14.31 1.95
N ASP A 251 -5.32 -14.18 2.60
CA ASP A 251 -6.35 -15.22 2.71
C ASP A 251 -7.35 -15.19 1.55
N GLY A 252 -7.14 -14.32 0.56
CA GLY A 252 -8.03 -14.19 -0.60
C GLY A 252 -9.28 -13.35 -0.36
N LEU A 253 -9.35 -12.62 0.75
CA LEU A 253 -10.47 -11.73 1.01
C LEU A 253 -10.33 -10.43 0.21
N LEU A 254 -11.37 -10.09 -0.56
CA LEU A 254 -11.46 -8.83 -1.29
C LEU A 254 -11.97 -7.73 -0.35
N ALA A 255 -11.16 -6.72 -0.13
CA ALA A 255 -11.49 -5.58 0.72
C ALA A 255 -11.78 -4.32 -0.10
N ALA A 256 -12.70 -3.49 0.39
CA ALA A 256 -13.07 -2.23 -0.24
C ALA A 256 -11.98 -1.16 -0.14
N CYS A 257 -11.12 -1.23 0.86
CA CYS A 257 -10.11 -0.20 1.14
C CYS A 257 -8.91 -0.77 1.89
N CYS A 258 -7.76 -0.12 1.74
CA CYS A 258 -6.54 -0.52 2.44
C CYS A 258 -6.53 -0.21 3.94
N PHE A 259 -7.44 0.61 4.44
CA PHE A 259 -7.37 1.07 5.83
C PHE A 259 -8.06 0.15 6.82
N GLY A 260 -9.14 -0.51 6.46
CA GLY A 260 -9.93 -1.32 7.38
C GLY A 260 -9.81 -2.83 7.19
N SER A 261 -9.07 -3.30 6.18
CA SER A 261 -9.08 -4.72 5.86
C SER A 261 -8.39 -5.58 6.91
N GLY A 262 -9.10 -6.56 7.39
CA GLY A 262 -8.64 -7.52 8.38
C GLY A 262 -8.90 -7.12 9.84
N ILE A 263 -9.44 -5.91 10.09
CA ILE A 263 -9.87 -5.47 11.41
C ILE A 263 -11.39 -5.38 11.43
N ASP A 264 -11.97 -4.83 10.37
CA ASP A 264 -13.40 -4.61 10.23
C ASP A 264 -13.96 -5.52 9.13
N GLY A 265 -14.78 -6.49 9.54
CA GLY A 265 -15.51 -7.38 8.63
C GLY A 265 -16.44 -6.63 7.67
N ASP A 266 -16.82 -5.40 8.01
CA ASP A 266 -17.69 -4.58 7.17
C ASP A 266 -17.00 -4.05 5.91
N LEU A 267 -15.67 -3.99 5.88
CA LEU A 267 -14.89 -3.67 4.68
C LEU A 267 -14.48 -4.89 3.87
N ILE A 268 -14.79 -6.11 4.30
CA ILE A 268 -14.59 -7.33 3.48
C ILE A 268 -15.82 -7.53 2.60
N MET A 269 -15.61 -7.47 1.30
CA MET A 269 -16.65 -7.48 0.28
C MET A 269 -16.96 -8.86 -0.27
N ALA A 270 -15.96 -9.75 -0.32
CA ALA A 270 -16.09 -11.12 -0.82
C ALA A 270 -14.92 -12.00 -0.36
N ASP A 271 -15.10 -13.31 -0.38
CA ASP A 271 -14.03 -14.31 -0.29
C ASP A 271 -13.74 -14.83 -1.71
N LEU A 272 -12.56 -14.50 -2.24
CA LEU A 272 -12.16 -14.93 -3.58
C LEU A 272 -11.82 -16.43 -3.65
N LYS A 273 -11.85 -17.17 -2.56
CA LYS A 273 -11.79 -18.63 -2.60
C LYS A 273 -13.11 -19.22 -3.06
N GLU A 274 -14.21 -18.53 -2.78
CA GLU A 274 -15.58 -18.97 -3.09
C GLU A 274 -16.11 -18.41 -4.42
N VAL A 275 -15.68 -17.17 -4.77
CA VAL A 275 -16.18 -16.48 -5.97
C VAL A 275 -15.04 -15.94 -6.82
N GLY A 276 -15.34 -15.67 -8.11
CA GLY A 276 -14.40 -15.01 -9.01
C GLY A 276 -14.21 -13.52 -8.69
N PHE A 277 -13.09 -12.94 -9.15
CA PHE A 277 -12.75 -11.56 -8.82
C PHE A 277 -13.85 -10.56 -9.22
N MET A 278 -14.38 -10.61 -10.45
CA MET A 278 -15.40 -9.67 -10.89
C MET A 278 -16.76 -9.89 -10.23
N GLU A 279 -17.06 -11.11 -9.82
CA GLU A 279 -18.23 -11.41 -9.00
C GLU A 279 -18.09 -10.77 -7.61
N GLY A 280 -16.94 -10.95 -6.96
CA GLY A 280 -16.62 -10.29 -5.69
C GLY A 280 -16.60 -8.76 -5.81
N TRP A 281 -16.02 -8.23 -6.91
CA TRP A 281 -15.96 -6.80 -7.19
C TRP A 281 -17.35 -6.18 -7.38
N ASN A 282 -18.33 -6.94 -7.86
CA ASN A 282 -19.71 -6.54 -8.03
C ASN A 282 -20.67 -7.21 -7.03
N SER A 283 -20.15 -7.69 -5.88
CA SER A 283 -20.99 -8.23 -4.81
C SER A 283 -22.01 -7.20 -4.32
N GLU A 284 -23.12 -7.68 -3.77
CA GLU A 284 -24.17 -6.79 -3.22
C GLU A 284 -23.64 -5.91 -2.07
N LYS A 285 -22.66 -6.42 -1.30
CA LYS A 285 -22.00 -5.64 -0.25
C LYS A 285 -21.21 -4.48 -0.85
N PHE A 286 -20.45 -4.71 -1.94
CA PHE A 286 -19.72 -3.66 -2.64
C PHE A 286 -20.65 -2.67 -3.32
N LYS A 287 -21.73 -3.14 -3.95
CA LYS A 287 -22.75 -2.26 -4.58
C LYS A 287 -23.42 -1.37 -3.55
N SER A 288 -23.78 -1.92 -2.39
CA SER A 288 -24.37 -1.14 -1.29
C SER A 288 -23.44 -0.02 -0.83
N LEU A 289 -22.16 -0.34 -0.60
CA LEU A 289 -21.16 0.67 -0.22
C LEU A 289 -20.99 1.75 -1.29
N ARG A 290 -20.87 1.37 -2.57
CA ARG A 290 -20.76 2.34 -3.67
C ARG A 290 -22.00 3.21 -3.82
N LYS A 291 -23.19 2.65 -3.57
CA LYS A 291 -24.44 3.42 -3.58
C LYS A 291 -24.41 4.53 -2.52
N ALA A 292 -23.94 4.24 -1.31
CA ALA A 292 -23.75 5.22 -0.24
C ALA A 292 -22.75 6.33 -0.67
N HIS A 293 -21.62 5.94 -1.26
CA HIS A 293 -20.63 6.89 -1.77
C HIS A 293 -21.15 7.79 -2.89
N LEU A 294 -21.92 7.23 -3.82
CA LEU A 294 -22.52 7.99 -4.94
C LEU A 294 -23.66 8.92 -4.47
N ALA A 295 -24.37 8.53 -3.41
CA ALA A 295 -25.37 9.38 -2.75
C ALA A 295 -24.74 10.47 -1.87
N HIS A 296 -23.41 10.49 -1.73
CA HIS A 296 -22.68 11.40 -0.82
C HIS A 296 -23.09 11.25 0.65
N ASP A 297 -23.59 10.08 1.04
CA ASP A 297 -23.99 9.76 2.41
C ASP A 297 -23.45 8.37 2.82
N VAL A 298 -22.41 8.37 3.61
CA VAL A 298 -21.73 7.16 4.10
C VAL A 298 -22.03 6.87 5.59
N ARG A 299 -22.99 7.58 6.18
CA ARG A 299 -23.41 7.36 7.57
C ARG A 299 -23.90 5.93 7.74
N GLY A 300 -23.54 5.33 8.87
CA GLY A 300 -23.85 3.92 9.16
C GLY A 300 -23.03 2.91 8.34
N THR A 301 -22.03 3.35 7.56
CA THR A 301 -21.09 2.45 6.89
C THR A 301 -19.72 2.49 7.56
N ALA A 302 -18.87 1.50 7.29
CA ALA A 302 -17.46 1.49 7.74
C ALA A 302 -16.62 2.67 7.21
N CYS A 303 -17.14 3.48 6.29
CA CYS A 303 -16.48 4.67 5.76
C CYS A 303 -16.84 5.96 6.51
N GLU A 304 -17.80 5.94 7.42
CA GLU A 304 -18.28 7.12 8.14
C GLU A 304 -17.15 7.86 8.86
N GLU A 305 -16.39 7.16 9.70
CA GLU A 305 -15.29 7.75 10.45
C GLU A 305 -14.14 8.27 9.56
N CYS A 306 -13.93 7.65 8.39
CA CYS A 306 -12.89 8.05 7.45
C CYS A 306 -13.25 9.31 6.66
N ILE A 307 -14.53 9.46 6.29
CA ILE A 307 -15.00 10.47 5.33
C ILE A 307 -15.92 11.49 6.01
N ALA A 308 -16.40 11.19 7.21
CA ALA A 308 -17.35 12.04 7.91
C ALA A 308 -16.95 13.51 7.97
N ALA A 309 -17.93 14.29 7.82
CA ALA A 309 -18.00 15.72 7.57
C ALA A 309 -17.29 16.62 8.56
#